data_ce1263ead348ba24a64b4a787b8a6de3
#
_entry.id   ce1263ead348ba24a64b4a787b8a6de3
#
_cell.length_a   1.000
_cell.length_b   1.000
_cell.length_c   1.000
_cell.angle_alpha   90.00
_cell.angle_beta   90.00
_cell.angle_gamma   90.00
#
_symmetry.space_group_name_H-M   'P 1'
#
loop_
_entity.id
_entity.type
_entity.pdbx_description
1 polymer ?
#
loop_
_entity_poly.entity_id
_entity_poly.type
_entity_poly.pdbx_seq_one_letter_code
_entity_poly.pdbx_strand_id
1 'polypeptide(L)'
;LVSYSEAAKKITEELSATLNQVDENEIYSLLEEIKKADKVFFVGVGRVLLSLKAIAKRLAHLGVKTYFVGQITEPAITEKDLLIVGSGSGETAFPLTIAEKAKQHHATVAHIGTNPESSMRAYTDCFVKIPVSSKLSLPGEIKSEQPMTSLFEQSLLLLGDTLALMIIKEQNIDMKELWQHHANLE
;
A
#
# COMPACT_ATOMS: atom_id res chain seq x y z
N LEU A 1 3.33 -33.47 9.77
CA LEU A 1 3.38 -32.62 8.57
C LEU A 1 2.06 -31.88 8.48
N VAL A 2 2.09 -30.55 8.43
CA VAL A 2 0.90 -29.74 8.16
C VAL A 2 0.50 -29.94 6.70
N SER A 3 -0.78 -30.20 6.44
CA SER A 3 -1.27 -30.34 5.07
C SER A 3 -1.35 -28.98 4.35
N TYR A 4 -1.35 -28.99 3.01
CA TYR A 4 -1.58 -27.80 2.20
C TYR A 4 -2.90 -27.10 2.60
N SER A 5 -3.97 -27.86 2.79
CA SER A 5 -5.29 -27.35 3.14
C SER A 5 -5.28 -26.62 4.48
N GLU A 6 -4.62 -27.17 5.50
CA GLU A 6 -4.48 -26.54 6.82
C GLU A 6 -3.67 -25.24 6.74
N ALA A 7 -2.55 -25.24 6.01
CA ALA A 7 -1.73 -24.06 5.82
C ALA A 7 -2.48 -22.95 5.05
N ALA A 8 -3.17 -23.31 3.95
CA ALA A 8 -3.94 -22.36 3.15
C ALA A 8 -5.11 -21.74 3.96
N LYS A 9 -5.82 -22.59 4.74
CA LYS A 9 -6.88 -22.14 5.64
C LYS A 9 -6.34 -21.13 6.65
N LYS A 10 -5.22 -21.43 7.28
CA LYS A 10 -4.60 -20.53 8.28
C LYS A 10 -4.26 -19.16 7.67
N ILE A 11 -3.63 -19.13 6.51
CA ILE A 11 -3.30 -17.89 5.80
C ILE A 11 -4.54 -17.05 5.51
N THR A 12 -5.60 -17.68 4.98
CA THR A 12 -6.84 -16.98 4.63
C THR A 12 -7.60 -16.48 5.85
N GLU A 13 -7.57 -17.19 6.97
CA GLU A 13 -8.15 -16.75 8.24
C GLU A 13 -7.42 -15.51 8.80
N GLU A 14 -6.10 -15.52 8.80
CA GLU A 14 -5.29 -14.38 9.23
C GLU A 14 -5.52 -13.15 8.35
N LEU A 15 -5.59 -13.32 7.04
CA LEU A 15 -5.90 -12.25 6.09
C LEU A 15 -7.29 -11.65 6.33
N SER A 16 -8.30 -12.50 6.46
CA SER A 16 -9.68 -12.06 6.72
C SER A 16 -9.77 -11.29 8.04
N ALA A 17 -9.14 -11.80 9.11
CA ALA A 17 -9.11 -11.13 10.40
C ALA A 17 -8.42 -9.76 10.32
N THR A 18 -7.34 -9.65 9.56
CA THR A 18 -6.58 -8.41 9.38
C THR A 18 -7.40 -7.36 8.62
N LEU A 19 -7.94 -7.73 7.46
CA LEU A 19 -8.68 -6.80 6.60
C LEU A 19 -9.95 -6.29 7.26
N ASN A 20 -10.62 -7.12 8.06
CA ASN A 20 -11.82 -6.72 8.82
C ASN A 20 -11.55 -5.72 9.96
N GLN A 21 -10.29 -5.50 10.33
CA GLN A 21 -9.89 -4.56 11.38
C GLN A 21 -9.24 -3.29 10.84
N VAL A 22 -9.12 -3.13 9.54
CA VAL A 22 -8.65 -1.88 8.92
C VAL A 22 -9.73 -0.81 9.10
N ASP A 23 -9.32 0.40 9.51
CA ASP A 23 -10.25 1.52 9.70
C ASP A 23 -10.70 2.07 8.33
N GLU A 24 -11.99 2.04 8.08
CA GLU A 24 -12.58 2.54 6.83
C GLU A 24 -12.31 4.04 6.61
N ASN A 25 -12.22 4.86 7.66
CA ASN A 25 -11.95 6.29 7.52
C ASN A 25 -10.52 6.53 7.03
N GLU A 26 -9.56 5.72 7.47
CA GLU A 26 -8.19 5.77 6.96
C GLU A 26 -8.15 5.39 5.47
N ILE A 27 -8.95 4.39 5.07
CA ILE A 27 -9.09 3.99 3.66
C ILE A 27 -9.71 5.10 2.81
N TYR A 28 -10.80 5.72 3.27
CA TYR A 28 -11.41 6.85 2.56
C TYR A 28 -10.45 8.02 2.42
N SER A 29 -9.68 8.33 3.46
CA SER A 29 -8.65 9.38 3.40
C SER A 29 -7.59 9.08 2.34
N LEU A 30 -7.07 7.85 2.30
CA LEU A 30 -6.11 7.44 1.28
C LEU A 30 -6.70 7.51 -0.13
N LEU A 31 -7.94 7.05 -0.29
CA LEU A 31 -8.64 7.07 -1.59
C LEU A 31 -8.80 8.49 -2.13
N GLU A 32 -9.15 9.44 -1.26
CA GLU A 32 -9.27 10.86 -1.64
C GLU A 32 -7.92 11.45 -2.06
N GLU A 33 -6.82 11.11 -1.37
CA GLU A 33 -5.49 11.57 -1.77
C GLU A 33 -5.05 10.96 -3.11
N ILE A 34 -5.37 9.68 -3.39
CA ILE A 34 -5.12 9.06 -4.69
C ILE A 34 -5.88 9.79 -5.81
N LYS A 35 -7.16 10.14 -5.58
CA LYS A 35 -8.00 10.84 -6.56
C LYS A 35 -7.53 12.26 -6.86
N LYS A 36 -6.98 12.97 -5.86
CA LYS A 36 -6.50 14.35 -6.01
C LYS A 36 -5.16 14.43 -6.72
N ALA A 37 -4.33 13.40 -6.62
CA ALA A 37 -2.96 13.43 -7.08
C ALA A 37 -2.85 13.45 -8.61
N ASP A 38 -1.96 14.28 -9.15
CA ASP A 38 -1.59 14.26 -10.57
C ASP A 38 -0.79 13.00 -10.92
N LYS A 39 0.09 12.55 -9.99
CA LYS A 39 0.88 11.33 -10.07
C LYS A 39 0.97 10.69 -8.69
N VAL A 40 1.03 9.37 -8.66
CA VAL A 40 1.19 8.59 -7.43
C VAL A 40 2.52 7.83 -7.49
N PHE A 41 3.40 8.13 -6.55
CA PHE A 41 4.69 7.47 -6.39
C PHE A 41 4.62 6.43 -5.28
N PHE A 42 5.38 5.36 -5.42
CA PHE A 42 5.42 4.27 -4.45
C PHE A 42 6.85 4.02 -3.99
N VAL A 43 7.04 3.83 -2.69
CA VAL A 43 8.33 3.44 -2.10
C VAL A 43 8.14 2.37 -1.03
N GLY A 44 9.03 1.42 -1.03
CA GLY A 44 9.11 0.31 -0.09
C GLY A 44 10.37 -0.50 -0.36
N VAL A 45 10.58 -1.56 0.39
CA VAL A 45 11.73 -2.47 0.19
C VAL A 45 11.27 -3.93 0.22
N GLY A 46 12.05 -4.81 -0.41
CA GLY A 46 11.80 -6.25 -0.39
C GLY A 46 10.42 -6.64 -0.90
N ARG A 47 9.76 -7.57 -0.21
CA ARG A 47 8.42 -8.06 -0.58
C ARG A 47 7.33 -6.99 -0.45
N VAL A 48 7.48 -6.02 0.46
CA VAL A 48 6.60 -4.85 0.54
C VAL A 48 6.62 -4.07 -0.77
N LEU A 49 7.79 -3.85 -1.36
CA LEU A 49 7.90 -3.19 -2.66
C LEU A 49 7.22 -4.00 -3.77
N LEU A 50 7.28 -5.35 -3.73
CA LEU A 50 6.57 -6.18 -4.70
C LEU A 50 5.05 -6.00 -4.62
N SER A 51 4.49 -5.96 -3.40
CA SER A 51 3.07 -5.66 -3.19
C SER A 51 2.71 -4.26 -3.71
N LEU A 52 3.53 -3.25 -3.40
CA LEU A 52 3.31 -1.89 -3.90
C LEU A 52 3.39 -1.80 -5.43
N LYS A 53 4.30 -2.52 -6.07
CA LYS A 53 4.37 -2.59 -7.54
C LYS A 53 3.12 -3.21 -8.15
N ALA A 54 2.57 -4.25 -7.53
CA ALA A 54 1.31 -4.84 -7.96
C ALA A 54 0.15 -3.84 -7.82
N ILE A 55 0.08 -3.11 -6.71
CA ILE A 55 -0.90 -2.02 -6.50
C ILE A 55 -0.74 -0.93 -7.55
N ALA A 56 0.48 -0.44 -7.77
CA ALA A 56 0.77 0.59 -8.78
C ALA A 56 0.30 0.16 -10.18
N LYS A 57 0.58 -1.09 -10.57
CA LYS A 57 0.10 -1.64 -11.84
C LYS A 57 -1.42 -1.69 -11.91
N ARG A 58 -2.09 -2.10 -10.82
CA ARG A 58 -3.55 -2.14 -10.78
C ARG A 58 -4.17 -0.75 -10.89
N LEU A 59 -3.66 0.24 -10.17
CA LEU A 59 -4.12 1.62 -10.27
C LEU A 59 -3.84 2.23 -11.66
N ALA A 60 -2.72 1.86 -12.30
CA ALA A 60 -2.44 2.28 -13.68
C ALA A 60 -3.49 1.75 -14.67
N HIS A 61 -4.04 0.54 -14.47
CA HIS A 61 -5.17 0.05 -15.26
C HIS A 61 -6.44 0.88 -15.10
N LEU A 62 -6.56 1.63 -14.00
CA LEU A 62 -7.67 2.57 -13.74
C LEU A 62 -7.36 3.98 -14.22
N GLY A 63 -6.27 4.18 -14.95
CA GLY A 63 -5.86 5.48 -15.51
C GLY A 63 -5.05 6.36 -14.56
N VAL A 64 -4.70 5.88 -13.35
CA VAL A 64 -3.83 6.61 -12.43
C VAL A 64 -2.40 6.59 -12.93
N LYS A 65 -1.74 7.74 -12.97
CA LYS A 65 -0.32 7.84 -13.34
C LYS A 65 0.55 7.38 -12.17
N THR A 66 1.06 6.16 -12.24
CA THR A 66 1.81 5.52 -11.16
C THR A 66 3.29 5.36 -11.49
N TYR A 67 4.14 5.61 -10.50
CA TYR A 67 5.58 5.48 -10.58
C TYR A 67 6.12 4.85 -9.30
N PHE A 68 7.25 4.14 -9.36
CA PHE A 68 7.96 3.74 -8.14
C PHE A 68 9.33 4.40 -8.10
N VAL A 69 9.70 4.80 -6.91
CA VAL A 69 10.96 5.48 -6.66
C VAL A 69 12.14 4.63 -7.08
N GLY A 70 13.01 5.20 -7.89
CA GLY A 70 14.19 4.52 -8.45
C GLY A 70 13.97 3.87 -9.83
N GLN A 71 12.77 3.98 -10.45
CA GLN A 71 12.64 3.57 -11.85
C GLN A 71 13.35 4.55 -12.79
N ILE A 72 13.90 4.05 -13.90
CA ILE A 72 14.72 4.86 -14.82
C ILE A 72 13.95 6.07 -15.39
N THR A 73 12.67 5.91 -15.64
CA THR A 73 11.80 6.95 -16.24
C THR A 73 10.98 7.70 -15.17
N GLU A 74 11.46 7.73 -13.93
CA GLU A 74 10.79 8.44 -12.84
C GLU A 74 10.75 9.95 -13.13
N PRO A 75 9.56 10.57 -13.15
CA PRO A 75 9.46 12.03 -13.25
C PRO A 75 9.75 12.69 -11.90
N ALA A 76 10.00 13.99 -11.90
CA ALA A 76 10.09 14.77 -10.67
C ALA A 76 8.75 14.74 -9.90
N ILE A 77 8.83 14.59 -8.57
CA ILE A 77 7.70 14.76 -7.67
C ILE A 77 7.44 16.24 -7.40
N THR A 78 6.19 16.62 -7.25
CA THR A 78 5.75 18.00 -7.00
C THR A 78 4.72 18.06 -5.87
N GLU A 79 4.32 19.26 -5.49
CA GLU A 79 3.26 19.51 -4.49
C GLU A 79 1.87 18.98 -4.89
N LYS A 80 1.66 18.60 -6.15
CA LYS A 80 0.42 18.01 -6.66
C LYS A 80 0.39 16.50 -6.63
N ASP A 81 1.47 15.88 -6.16
CA ASP A 81 1.68 14.45 -6.24
C ASP A 81 1.54 13.80 -4.87
N LEU A 82 1.28 12.50 -4.88
CA LEU A 82 1.19 11.64 -3.71
C LEU A 82 2.35 10.65 -3.70
N LEU A 83 3.05 10.54 -2.57
CA LEU A 83 3.95 9.42 -2.28
C LEU A 83 3.25 8.43 -1.35
N ILE A 84 3.08 7.19 -1.77
CA ILE A 84 2.63 6.08 -0.94
C ILE A 84 3.84 5.30 -0.44
N VAL A 85 4.02 5.29 0.87
CA VAL A 85 5.10 4.58 1.56
C VAL A 85 4.56 3.30 2.16
N GLY A 86 5.09 2.15 1.78
CA GLY A 86 4.86 0.88 2.46
C GLY A 86 6.02 0.58 3.40
N SER A 87 5.76 0.59 4.69
CA SER A 87 6.73 0.23 5.71
C SER A 87 6.01 -0.25 6.97
N GLY A 88 6.06 -1.54 7.26
CA GLY A 88 5.39 -2.10 8.43
C GLY A 88 5.83 -1.40 9.71
N SER A 89 7.14 -1.34 9.99
CA SER A 89 7.69 -0.68 11.17
C SER A 89 7.63 0.85 11.13
N GLY A 90 7.68 1.45 9.93
CA GLY A 90 7.88 2.88 9.74
C GLY A 90 9.28 3.38 10.08
N GLU A 91 10.24 2.45 10.29
CA GLU A 91 11.64 2.74 10.68
C GLU A 91 12.66 2.37 9.60
N THR A 92 12.22 1.82 8.47
CA THR A 92 13.13 1.40 7.41
C THR A 92 13.78 2.63 6.76
N ALA A 93 15.11 2.70 6.80
CA ALA A 93 15.89 3.90 6.45
C ALA A 93 15.58 4.44 5.05
N PHE A 94 15.54 3.58 4.01
CA PHE A 94 15.34 4.03 2.64
C PHE A 94 13.94 4.68 2.43
N PRO A 95 12.80 4.03 2.75
CA PRO A 95 11.50 4.67 2.67
C PRO A 95 11.38 5.93 3.52
N LEU A 96 11.98 5.96 4.71
CA LEU A 96 11.98 7.12 5.60
C LEU A 96 12.68 8.33 4.96
N THR A 97 13.87 8.13 4.39
CA THR A 97 14.60 9.19 3.67
C THR A 97 13.84 9.70 2.46
N ILE A 98 13.15 8.82 1.74
CA ILE A 98 12.35 9.22 0.57
C ILE A 98 11.12 10.04 1.00
N ALA A 99 10.44 9.65 2.09
CA ALA A 99 9.33 10.43 2.65
C ALA A 99 9.77 11.85 3.06
N GLU A 100 10.91 11.97 3.73
CA GLU A 100 11.51 13.27 4.07
C GLU A 100 11.75 14.12 2.81
N LYS A 101 12.36 13.56 1.77
CA LYS A 101 12.59 14.25 0.49
C LYS A 101 11.29 14.68 -0.18
N ALA A 102 10.27 13.83 -0.18
CA ALA A 102 8.97 14.18 -0.74
C ALA A 102 8.35 15.39 -0.02
N LYS A 103 8.49 15.47 1.31
CA LYS A 103 8.05 16.65 2.09
C LYS A 103 8.83 17.91 1.74
N GLN A 104 10.11 17.83 1.41
CA GLN A 104 10.90 18.97 0.92
C GLN A 104 10.35 19.53 -0.41
N HIS A 105 9.71 18.69 -1.22
CA HIS A 105 9.00 19.08 -2.44
C HIS A 105 7.51 19.36 -2.22
N HIS A 106 7.07 19.46 -0.97
CA HIS A 106 5.68 19.74 -0.56
C HIS A 106 4.65 18.70 -1.03
N ALA A 107 5.08 17.52 -1.46
CA ALA A 107 4.19 16.44 -1.85
C ALA A 107 3.40 15.90 -0.65
N THR A 108 2.22 15.35 -0.92
CA THR A 108 1.46 14.60 0.08
C THR A 108 2.11 13.23 0.29
N VAL A 109 2.23 12.80 1.55
CA VAL A 109 2.80 11.51 1.91
C VAL A 109 1.77 10.66 2.64
N ALA A 110 1.42 9.51 2.09
CA ALA A 110 0.61 8.49 2.74
C ALA A 110 1.51 7.34 3.20
N HIS A 111 1.40 6.96 4.47
CA HIS A 111 2.12 5.82 5.03
C HIS A 111 1.14 4.67 5.31
N ILE A 112 1.41 3.49 4.76
CA ILE A 112 0.73 2.24 5.08
C ILE A 112 1.68 1.40 5.93
N GLY A 113 1.32 1.18 7.18
CA GLY A 113 2.19 0.54 8.16
C GLY A 113 1.43 -0.10 9.33
N THR A 114 2.17 -0.56 10.34
CA THR A 114 1.58 -1.12 11.57
C THR A 114 1.64 -0.17 12.75
N ASN A 115 2.63 0.74 12.76
CA ASN A 115 2.92 1.63 13.88
C ASN A 115 2.71 3.11 13.51
N PRO A 116 1.62 3.74 13.99
CA PRO A 116 1.37 5.16 13.75
C PRO A 116 2.36 6.09 14.47
N GLU A 117 3.06 5.61 15.51
CA GLU A 117 4.01 6.39 16.31
C GLU A 117 5.47 6.20 15.88
N SER A 118 5.68 5.64 14.68
CA SER A 118 7.03 5.46 14.11
C SER A 118 7.69 6.78 13.71
N SER A 119 8.99 6.75 13.40
CA SER A 119 9.71 7.91 12.85
C SER A 119 9.10 8.44 11.56
N MET A 120 8.41 7.57 10.77
CA MET A 120 7.69 7.96 9.57
C MET A 120 6.59 8.99 9.83
N ARG A 121 6.02 9.02 11.03
CA ARG A 121 4.98 9.98 11.43
C ARG A 121 5.36 11.44 11.16
N ALA A 122 6.64 11.79 11.32
CA ALA A 122 7.12 13.15 11.11
C ALA A 122 6.89 13.67 9.68
N TYR A 123 6.72 12.76 8.73
CA TYR A 123 6.57 13.07 7.30
C TYR A 123 5.21 12.65 6.74
N THR A 124 4.33 12.04 7.53
CA THR A 124 3.08 11.43 7.10
C THR A 124 1.92 12.42 7.21
N ASP A 125 1.21 12.64 6.10
CA ASP A 125 -0.04 13.41 6.04
C ASP A 125 -1.26 12.49 6.18
N CYS A 126 -1.19 11.26 5.65
CA CYS A 126 -2.24 10.25 5.70
C CYS A 126 -1.65 8.92 6.16
N PHE A 127 -2.26 8.29 7.16
CA PHE A 127 -1.82 7.00 7.66
C PHE A 127 -2.91 5.95 7.51
N VAL A 128 -2.53 4.75 7.06
CA VAL A 128 -3.40 3.56 7.03
C VAL A 128 -2.75 2.46 7.86
N LYS A 129 -3.42 2.04 8.91
CA LYS A 129 -2.95 0.96 9.78
C LYS A 129 -3.38 -0.39 9.24
N ILE A 130 -2.39 -1.25 8.98
CA ILE A 130 -2.61 -2.70 8.86
C ILE A 130 -2.31 -3.31 10.23
N PRO A 131 -3.33 -3.81 10.98
CA PRO A 131 -3.20 -4.19 12.40
C PRO A 131 -2.57 -5.57 12.57
N VAL A 132 -1.37 -5.79 12.03
CA VAL A 132 -0.64 -7.05 12.14
C VAL A 132 0.56 -6.90 13.06
N SER A 133 0.94 -8.01 13.71
CA SER A 133 2.11 -8.03 14.58
C SER A 133 3.36 -7.68 13.80
N SER A 134 4.01 -6.62 14.23
CA SER A 134 5.35 -6.22 13.82
C SER A 134 6.39 -6.79 14.78
N LYS A 135 7.67 -6.47 14.53
CA LYS A 135 8.74 -6.79 15.50
C LYS A 135 8.51 -6.19 16.88
N LEU A 136 7.64 -5.19 16.99
CA LEU A 136 7.33 -4.46 18.23
C LEU A 136 6.23 -5.13 19.05
N SER A 137 5.42 -6.03 18.48
CA SER A 137 4.31 -6.74 19.12
C SER A 137 3.40 -5.78 19.93
N LEU A 138 2.85 -4.78 19.26
CA LEU A 138 1.98 -3.77 19.88
C LEU A 138 0.62 -4.37 20.29
N PRO A 139 -0.05 -3.79 21.31
CA PRO A 139 -1.38 -4.24 21.71
C PRO A 139 -2.41 -4.12 20.56
N GLY A 140 -3.27 -5.12 20.42
CA GLY A 140 -4.33 -5.16 19.39
C GLY A 140 -3.85 -5.62 18.01
N GLU A 141 -2.57 -5.94 17.84
CA GLU A 141 -2.05 -6.52 16.61
C GLU A 141 -2.44 -7.99 16.47
N ILE A 142 -2.80 -8.38 15.25
CA ILE A 142 -3.06 -9.78 14.88
C ILE A 142 -1.72 -10.52 14.79
N LYS A 143 -1.58 -11.57 15.60
CA LYS A 143 -0.42 -12.46 15.55
C LYS A 143 -0.52 -13.37 14.35
N SER A 144 0.58 -13.57 13.65
CA SER A 144 0.68 -14.45 12.50
C SER A 144 1.58 -15.65 12.79
N GLU A 145 1.20 -16.81 12.27
CA GLU A 145 2.05 -18.01 12.23
C GLU A 145 2.92 -18.03 10.96
N GLN A 146 2.68 -17.09 10.04
CA GLN A 146 3.48 -16.97 8.83
C GLN A 146 4.86 -16.36 9.12
N PRO A 147 5.89 -16.70 8.33
CA PRO A 147 7.24 -16.20 8.58
C PRO A 147 7.37 -14.70 8.27
N MET A 148 8.24 -14.03 9.01
CA MET A 148 8.64 -12.64 8.78
C MET A 148 7.43 -11.69 8.80
N THR A 149 7.27 -10.87 7.77
CA THR A 149 6.19 -9.90 7.59
C THR A 149 5.18 -10.32 6.52
N SER A 150 5.06 -11.63 6.25
CA SER A 150 4.20 -12.15 5.17
C SER A 150 2.76 -11.66 5.27
N LEU A 151 2.15 -11.69 6.46
CA LEU A 151 0.78 -11.23 6.65
C LEU A 151 0.62 -9.74 6.33
N PHE A 152 1.61 -8.88 6.67
CA PHE A 152 1.61 -7.48 6.30
C PHE A 152 1.64 -7.28 4.78
N GLU A 153 2.56 -7.96 4.10
CA GLU A 153 2.76 -7.85 2.65
C GLU A 153 1.55 -8.31 1.86
N GLN A 154 0.94 -9.42 2.28
CA GLN A 154 -0.29 -9.98 1.69
C GLN A 154 -1.47 -9.04 1.93
N SER A 155 -1.63 -8.55 3.15
CA SER A 155 -2.70 -7.60 3.51
C SER A 155 -2.55 -6.29 2.75
N LEU A 156 -1.33 -5.79 2.56
CA LEU A 156 -1.03 -4.61 1.76
C LEU A 156 -1.49 -4.78 0.31
N LEU A 157 -1.16 -5.92 -0.31
CA LEU A 157 -1.60 -6.23 -1.67
C LEU A 157 -3.13 -6.25 -1.79
N LEU A 158 -3.81 -6.96 -0.89
CA LEU A 158 -5.26 -7.08 -0.90
C LEU A 158 -5.96 -5.75 -0.57
N LEU A 159 -5.37 -4.92 0.28
CA LEU A 159 -5.83 -3.55 0.53
C LEU A 159 -5.80 -2.73 -0.77
N GLY A 160 -4.73 -2.83 -1.55
CA GLY A 160 -4.63 -2.17 -2.85
C GLY A 160 -5.67 -2.66 -3.86
N ASP A 161 -5.92 -3.97 -3.92
CA ASP A 161 -6.99 -4.52 -4.76
C ASP A 161 -8.38 -4.09 -4.28
N THR A 162 -8.57 -3.94 -2.97
CA THR A 162 -9.82 -3.42 -2.39
C THR A 162 -10.04 -1.96 -2.81
N LEU A 163 -9.02 -1.10 -2.72
CA LEU A 163 -9.08 0.28 -3.20
C LEU A 163 -9.44 0.34 -4.69
N ALA A 164 -8.82 -0.50 -5.51
CA ALA A 164 -9.12 -0.58 -6.93
C ALA A 164 -10.58 -0.99 -7.19
N LEU A 165 -11.10 -1.97 -6.45
CA LEU A 165 -12.49 -2.38 -6.54
C LEU A 165 -13.46 -1.28 -6.11
N MET A 166 -13.12 -0.50 -5.07
CA MET A 166 -13.90 0.66 -4.63
C MET A 166 -13.98 1.72 -5.73
N ILE A 167 -12.84 2.07 -6.36
CA ILE A 167 -12.78 3.02 -7.48
C ILE A 167 -13.66 2.55 -8.64
N ILE A 168 -13.54 1.29 -9.04
CA ILE A 168 -14.35 0.70 -10.12
C ILE A 168 -15.84 0.83 -9.83
N LYS A 169 -16.26 0.50 -8.61
CA LYS A 169 -17.67 0.56 -8.21
C LYS A 169 -18.20 1.99 -8.13
N GLU A 170 -17.44 2.89 -7.53
CA GLU A 170 -17.83 4.29 -7.37
C GLU A 170 -17.96 5.01 -8.72
N GLN A 171 -17.04 4.77 -9.64
CA GLN A 171 -17.01 5.40 -10.96
C GLN A 171 -17.80 4.63 -12.02
N ASN A 172 -18.43 3.50 -11.67
CA ASN A 172 -19.15 2.61 -12.59
C ASN A 172 -18.33 2.23 -13.83
N ILE A 173 -17.04 1.96 -13.64
CA ILE A 173 -16.13 1.61 -14.73
C ILE A 173 -16.52 0.25 -15.32
N ASP A 174 -16.67 0.18 -16.65
CA ASP A 174 -16.86 -1.11 -17.33
C ASP A 174 -15.53 -1.89 -17.27
N MET A 175 -15.61 -3.10 -16.71
CA MET A 175 -14.45 -4.00 -16.59
C MET A 175 -13.78 -4.29 -17.95
N LYS A 176 -14.52 -4.20 -19.05
CA LYS A 176 -13.97 -4.36 -20.40
C LYS A 176 -13.12 -3.18 -20.84
N GLU A 177 -13.42 -1.98 -20.36
CA GLU A 177 -12.65 -0.77 -20.68
C GLU A 177 -11.27 -0.76 -20.04
N LEU A 178 -11.07 -1.51 -18.97
CA LEU A 178 -9.77 -1.62 -18.29
C LEU A 178 -8.67 -2.16 -19.22
N TRP A 179 -9.04 -2.96 -20.22
CA TRP A 179 -8.10 -3.53 -21.19
C TRP A 179 -7.41 -2.48 -22.06
N GLN A 180 -7.98 -1.29 -22.23
CA GLN A 180 -7.33 -0.20 -22.97
C GLN A 180 -6.05 0.31 -22.29
N HIS A 181 -5.94 0.13 -20.95
CA HIS A 181 -4.77 0.50 -20.16
C HIS A 181 -3.86 -0.70 -19.86
N HIS A 182 -4.22 -1.88 -20.36
CA HIS A 182 -3.39 -3.07 -20.19
C HIS A 182 -2.20 -3.05 -21.17
N ALA A 183 -1.07 -3.58 -20.72
CA ALA A 183 0.09 -3.73 -21.61
C ALA A 183 -0.28 -4.66 -22.79
N ASN A 184 0.12 -4.26 -23.99
CA ASN A 184 -0.21 -4.97 -25.24
C ASN A 184 1.01 -5.51 -26.00
N LEU A 185 2.16 -5.53 -25.31
CA LEU A 185 3.41 -6.10 -25.82
C LEU A 185 3.77 -7.44 -25.18
N GLU A 186 2.84 -8.06 -24.46
CA GLU A 186 2.97 -9.36 -23.84
C GLU A 186 2.11 -10.41 -24.53
#